data_728815deee24041d4d0541ea63b57ad4
#
_entry.id   728815deee24041d4d0541ea63b57ad4
#
_cell.length_a   1.000
_cell.length_b   1.000
_cell.length_c   1.000
_cell.angle_alpha   90.00
_cell.angle_beta   90.00
_cell.angle_gamma   90.00
#
_symmetry.space_group_name_H-M   'P 1'
#
loop_
_entity.id
_entity.type
_entity.pdbx_description
1 polymer ?
#
loop_
_entity_poly.entity_id
_entity_poly.type
_entity_poly.pdbx_seq_one_letter_code
_entity_poly.pdbx_strand_id
1 'polypeptide(L)'
;ALANRIDSPVAITVMGAGGFRGRNPLTTGMIGMHGSQASNMAVDACDLLIAVGCRFSDRVALKPATFAQNAKIVQIDIDRSEINKNVQTDHHIIGDARRVLELLLERVPSMKHDDWKQYVFSFKTETEYDEADDHLTPSQVLFSLAKLTPQDTIVSTDVGQHQMWAIQHFHFDYPGQLLTSGGFGTMGFGLGAAMGAK
;
A
#
# COMPACT_ATOMS: atom_id res chain seq x y z
N ALA A 1 0.04 4.80 14.17
CA ALA A 1 0.71 4.84 15.49
C ALA A 1 1.88 3.86 15.55
N LEU A 2 1.68 2.52 15.32
CA LEU A 2 2.75 1.52 15.44
C LEU A 2 3.95 1.85 14.52
N ALA A 3 3.73 2.07 13.24
CA ALA A 3 4.80 2.39 12.30
C ALA A 3 5.67 3.58 12.74
N ASN A 4 5.03 4.63 13.27
CA ASN A 4 5.76 5.78 13.82
C ASN A 4 6.52 5.43 15.12
N ARG A 5 6.02 4.48 15.91
CA ARG A 5 6.69 4.02 17.14
C ARG A 5 7.96 3.23 16.83
N ILE A 6 7.87 2.35 15.83
CA ILE A 6 9.00 1.52 15.39
C ILE A 6 9.79 2.16 14.25
N ASP A 7 9.44 3.37 13.83
CA ASP A 7 10.11 4.16 12.79
C ASP A 7 10.32 3.38 11.47
N SER A 8 9.29 2.62 11.05
CA SER A 8 9.37 1.71 9.92
C SER A 8 8.62 2.24 8.70
N PRO A 9 9.22 2.15 7.49
CA PRO A 9 8.52 2.38 6.24
C PRO A 9 7.27 1.50 6.10
N VAL A 10 6.24 2.02 5.42
CA VAL A 10 4.95 1.33 5.22
C VAL A 10 4.59 1.30 3.76
N ALA A 11 4.44 0.09 3.22
CA ALA A 11 3.86 -0.18 1.91
C ALA A 11 2.37 -0.52 2.05
N ILE A 12 1.58 -0.17 1.05
CA ILE A 12 0.15 -0.48 1.02
C ILE A 12 -0.19 -1.39 -0.16
N THR A 13 -1.17 -2.25 -0.01
CA THR A 13 -1.79 -2.93 -1.16
C THR A 13 -2.87 -2.04 -1.79
N VAL A 14 -3.34 -2.37 -3.00
CA VAL A 14 -4.46 -1.67 -3.64
C VAL A 14 -5.64 -1.51 -2.69
N MET A 15 -6.07 -2.61 -2.07
CA MET A 15 -7.22 -2.60 -1.15
C MET A 15 -6.90 -2.01 0.22
N GLY A 16 -5.62 -1.79 0.52
CA GLY A 16 -5.16 -1.13 1.74
C GLY A 16 -5.06 0.39 1.62
N ALA A 17 -5.43 0.98 0.48
CA ALA A 17 -5.41 2.42 0.28
C ALA A 17 -6.23 3.16 1.35
N GLY A 18 -5.63 4.16 1.97
CA GLY A 18 -6.23 4.89 3.10
C GLY A 18 -6.16 4.18 4.46
N GLY A 19 -5.74 2.92 4.52
CA GLY A 19 -5.48 2.22 5.80
C GLY A 19 -4.23 2.74 6.52
N PHE A 20 -3.31 3.29 5.77
CA PHE A 20 -2.22 4.13 6.24
C PHE A 20 -2.24 5.44 5.44
N ARG A 21 -2.01 6.57 6.12
CA ARG A 21 -2.12 7.89 5.46
C ARG A 21 -1.10 8.01 4.32
N GLY A 22 -1.59 8.28 3.12
CA GLY A 22 -0.75 8.40 1.92
C GLY A 22 0.28 9.53 2.00
N ARG A 23 -0.02 10.60 2.75
CA ARG A 23 0.89 11.73 3.01
C ARG A 23 1.82 11.55 4.19
N ASN A 24 1.76 10.40 4.89
CA ASN A 24 2.70 10.14 5.98
C ASN A 24 4.12 9.97 5.42
N PRO A 25 5.15 10.59 6.01
CA PRO A 25 6.54 10.48 5.52
C PRO A 25 7.09 9.04 5.50
N LEU A 26 6.49 8.12 6.25
CA LEU A 26 6.87 6.70 6.23
C LEU A 26 6.21 5.92 5.08
N THR A 27 5.32 6.53 4.29
CA THR A 27 4.67 5.85 3.16
C THR A 27 5.66 5.65 2.01
N THR A 28 5.82 4.42 1.58
CA THR A 28 6.64 4.06 0.40
C THR A 28 5.80 3.96 -0.88
N GLY A 29 4.48 3.89 -0.76
CA GLY A 29 3.55 3.70 -1.87
C GLY A 29 2.96 2.30 -1.93
N MET A 30 2.43 1.93 -3.09
CA MET A 30 1.84 0.62 -3.32
C MET A 30 2.92 -0.45 -3.50
N ILE A 31 2.65 -1.66 -3.00
CA ILE A 31 3.51 -2.84 -3.22
C ILE A 31 2.97 -3.71 -4.36
N GLY A 32 3.84 -4.47 -4.97
CA GLY A 32 3.54 -5.54 -5.93
C GLY A 32 3.84 -5.19 -7.38
N MET A 33 3.14 -5.85 -8.31
CA MET A 33 3.40 -5.77 -9.75
C MET A 33 3.42 -4.33 -10.30
N HIS A 34 2.54 -3.49 -9.82
CA HIS A 34 2.45 -2.08 -10.19
C HIS A 34 2.86 -1.16 -9.04
N GLY A 35 3.59 -1.73 -8.07
CA GLY A 35 4.04 -1.01 -6.89
C GLY A 35 5.19 -0.06 -7.17
N SER A 36 5.43 0.85 -6.23
CA SER A 36 6.59 1.73 -6.27
C SER A 36 7.89 0.94 -6.11
N GLN A 37 8.97 1.45 -6.69
CA GLN A 37 10.28 0.86 -6.51
C GLN A 37 10.67 0.83 -5.02
N ALA A 38 10.40 1.90 -4.29
CA ALA A 38 10.68 1.96 -2.85
C ALA A 38 9.97 0.86 -2.05
N SER A 39 8.66 0.60 -2.34
CA SER A 39 7.92 -0.47 -1.67
C SER A 39 8.47 -1.86 -1.97
N ASN A 40 8.76 -2.14 -3.23
CA ASN A 40 9.26 -3.44 -3.65
C ASN A 40 10.68 -3.70 -3.12
N MET A 41 11.58 -2.71 -3.19
CA MET A 41 12.94 -2.82 -2.64
C MET A 41 12.94 -2.92 -1.11
N ALA A 42 12.02 -2.24 -0.42
CA ALA A 42 11.86 -2.39 1.02
C ALA A 42 11.50 -3.81 1.42
N VAL A 43 10.56 -4.45 0.71
CA VAL A 43 10.16 -5.83 1.02
C VAL A 43 11.24 -6.85 0.67
N ASP A 44 12.00 -6.62 -0.41
CA ASP A 44 13.08 -7.51 -0.82
C ASP A 44 14.28 -7.49 0.15
N ALA A 45 14.56 -6.32 0.75
CA ALA A 45 15.74 -6.10 1.57
C ALA A 45 15.47 -6.11 3.08
N CYS A 46 14.20 -6.12 3.56
CA CYS A 46 13.91 -6.08 4.99
C CYS A 46 14.32 -7.38 5.72
N ASP A 47 14.59 -7.26 7.00
CA ASP A 47 14.84 -8.38 7.92
C ASP A 47 13.56 -8.82 8.65
N LEU A 48 12.58 -7.91 8.76
CA LEU A 48 11.27 -8.16 9.37
C LEU A 48 10.16 -7.54 8.52
N LEU A 49 9.20 -8.38 8.10
CA LEU A 49 7.99 -7.95 7.40
C LEU A 49 6.77 -8.17 8.29
N ILE A 50 6.10 -7.09 8.69
CA ILE A 50 4.84 -7.16 9.43
C ILE A 50 3.69 -6.91 8.43
N ALA A 51 2.99 -7.97 8.07
CA ALA A 51 1.85 -7.95 7.15
C ALA A 51 0.54 -7.87 7.93
N VAL A 52 -0.23 -6.79 7.72
CA VAL A 52 -1.49 -6.55 8.42
C VAL A 52 -2.65 -6.59 7.42
N GLY A 53 -3.54 -7.59 7.54
CA GLY A 53 -4.66 -7.79 6.63
C GLY A 53 -4.22 -8.02 5.17
N CYS A 54 -3.04 -8.59 4.96
CA CYS A 54 -2.48 -8.82 3.65
C CYS A 54 -2.51 -10.32 3.32
N ARG A 55 -3.29 -10.69 2.31
CA ARG A 55 -3.41 -12.08 1.84
C ARG A 55 -2.32 -12.54 0.88
N PHE A 56 -1.34 -11.68 0.59
CA PHE A 56 -0.25 -11.99 -0.34
C PHE A 56 -0.74 -12.53 -1.69
N SER A 57 -1.67 -11.78 -2.32
CA SER A 57 -2.18 -12.18 -3.64
C SER A 57 -1.07 -12.24 -4.69
N ASP A 58 -1.36 -12.86 -5.82
CA ASP A 58 -0.48 -12.95 -6.99
C ASP A 58 0.00 -11.58 -7.51
N ARG A 59 -0.77 -10.52 -7.27
CA ARG A 59 -0.40 -9.14 -7.63
C ARG A 59 0.58 -8.51 -6.64
N VAL A 60 0.66 -9.01 -5.41
CA VAL A 60 1.58 -8.57 -4.36
C VAL A 60 2.81 -9.47 -4.31
N ALA A 61 2.62 -10.78 -4.20
CA ALA A 61 3.68 -11.78 -4.15
C ALA A 61 3.72 -12.56 -5.48
N LEU A 62 4.26 -11.92 -6.52
CA LEU A 62 4.35 -12.49 -7.89
C LEU A 62 5.02 -13.86 -7.94
N LYS A 63 6.04 -14.04 -7.10
CA LYS A 63 6.75 -15.30 -6.92
C LYS A 63 6.83 -15.59 -5.42
N PRO A 64 5.82 -16.28 -4.86
CA PRO A 64 5.76 -16.52 -3.41
C PRO A 64 7.02 -17.17 -2.84
N ALA A 65 7.67 -18.07 -3.59
CA ALA A 65 8.89 -18.75 -3.16
C ALA A 65 10.11 -17.82 -2.98
N THR A 66 10.09 -16.66 -3.59
CA THR A 66 11.18 -15.66 -3.51
C THR A 66 10.76 -14.34 -2.88
N PHE A 67 9.54 -14.27 -2.35
CA PHE A 67 9.01 -13.08 -1.73
C PHE A 67 9.59 -12.88 -0.33
N ALA A 68 10.19 -11.71 -0.07
CA ALA A 68 10.77 -11.34 1.23
C ALA A 68 11.70 -12.43 1.82
N GLN A 69 12.57 -13.04 1.00
CA GLN A 69 13.39 -14.20 1.38
C GLN A 69 14.31 -13.97 2.58
N ASN A 70 14.72 -12.71 2.80
CA ASN A 70 15.63 -12.37 3.88
C ASN A 70 14.89 -11.99 5.18
N ALA A 71 13.56 -11.87 5.11
CA ALA A 71 12.75 -11.37 6.22
C ALA A 71 12.15 -12.49 7.07
N LYS A 72 12.06 -12.24 8.37
CA LYS A 72 11.07 -12.89 9.23
C LYS A 72 9.69 -12.29 8.94
N ILE A 73 8.71 -13.12 8.62
CA ILE A 73 7.37 -12.67 8.25
C ILE A 73 6.41 -12.89 9.41
N VAL A 74 5.79 -11.80 9.87
CA VAL A 74 4.70 -11.80 10.85
C VAL A 74 3.41 -11.42 10.16
N GLN A 75 2.45 -12.33 10.07
CA GLN A 75 1.14 -12.08 9.46
C GLN A 75 0.08 -11.86 10.53
N ILE A 76 -0.66 -10.76 10.41
CA ILE A 76 -1.80 -10.42 11.25
C ILE A 76 -3.04 -10.42 10.36
N ASP A 77 -3.95 -11.34 10.59
CA ASP A 77 -5.19 -11.42 9.83
C ASP A 77 -6.34 -11.88 10.72
N ILE A 78 -7.55 -11.47 10.37
CA ILE A 78 -8.77 -11.94 11.04
C ILE A 78 -9.23 -13.29 10.50
N ASP A 79 -8.88 -13.57 9.24
CA ASP A 79 -9.24 -14.83 8.58
C ASP A 79 -8.11 -15.85 8.67
N ARG A 80 -8.37 -16.91 9.45
CA ARG A 80 -7.44 -18.02 9.61
C ARG A 80 -7.06 -18.68 8.27
N SER A 81 -7.95 -18.67 7.29
CA SER A 81 -7.72 -19.32 5.99
C SER A 81 -6.69 -18.59 5.11
N GLU A 82 -6.38 -17.32 5.40
CA GLU A 82 -5.36 -16.56 4.71
C GLU A 82 -3.95 -16.79 5.28
N ILE A 83 -3.83 -17.38 6.48
CA ILE A 83 -2.53 -17.68 7.10
C ILE A 83 -1.82 -18.80 6.35
N ASN A 84 -0.57 -18.55 5.96
CA ASN A 84 0.29 -19.51 5.24
C ASN A 84 -0.29 -19.99 3.89
N LYS A 85 -1.27 -19.28 3.33
CA LYS A 85 -1.94 -19.68 2.10
C LYS A 85 -1.06 -19.48 0.86
N ASN A 86 -0.51 -18.30 0.70
CA ASN A 86 0.29 -17.92 -0.46
C ASN A 86 1.78 -17.76 -0.12
N VAL A 87 2.09 -17.23 1.05
CA VAL A 87 3.46 -17.05 1.56
C VAL A 87 3.54 -17.70 2.93
N GLN A 88 4.59 -18.47 3.17
CA GLN A 88 4.84 -19.07 4.49
C GLN A 88 5.31 -17.97 5.45
N THR A 89 4.75 -17.98 6.66
CA THR A 89 5.07 -16.98 7.68
C THR A 89 5.78 -17.61 8.87
N ASP A 90 6.74 -16.90 9.47
CA ASP A 90 7.43 -17.35 10.68
C ASP A 90 6.50 -17.27 11.90
N HIS A 91 5.69 -16.22 11.96
CA HIS A 91 4.72 -16.00 13.02
C HIS A 91 3.39 -15.48 12.46
N HIS A 92 2.31 -15.79 13.14
CA HIS A 92 1.01 -15.22 12.80
C HIS A 92 0.17 -14.91 14.03
N ILE A 93 -0.71 -13.92 13.89
CA ILE A 93 -1.70 -13.55 14.91
C ILE A 93 -3.06 -13.49 14.22
N ILE A 94 -4.00 -14.34 14.71
CA ILE A 94 -5.37 -14.32 14.21
C ILE A 94 -6.19 -13.40 15.12
N GLY A 95 -6.72 -12.32 14.55
CA GLY A 95 -7.48 -11.34 15.30
C GLY A 95 -7.76 -10.06 14.56
N ASP A 96 -8.58 -9.22 15.16
CA ASP A 96 -8.86 -7.87 14.67
C ASP A 96 -7.58 -7.04 14.62
N ALA A 97 -7.27 -6.51 13.45
CA ALA A 97 -6.01 -5.77 13.20
C ALA A 97 -5.84 -4.58 14.15
N ARG A 98 -6.92 -3.82 14.41
CA ARG A 98 -6.87 -2.67 15.32
C ARG A 98 -6.49 -3.11 16.73
N ARG A 99 -7.15 -4.16 17.24
CA ARG A 99 -6.90 -4.67 18.60
C ARG A 99 -5.49 -5.21 18.75
N VAL A 100 -5.00 -5.95 17.74
CA VAL A 100 -3.62 -6.48 17.74
C VAL A 100 -2.61 -5.35 17.71
N LEU A 101 -2.80 -4.35 16.84
CA LEU A 101 -1.89 -3.20 16.72
C LEU A 101 -1.87 -2.34 18.00
N GLU A 102 -3.02 -2.17 18.69
CA GLU A 102 -3.10 -1.48 19.99
C GLU A 102 -2.26 -2.21 21.04
N LEU A 103 -2.41 -3.54 21.14
CA LEU A 103 -1.65 -4.36 22.10
C LEU A 103 -0.14 -4.39 21.79
N LEU A 104 0.23 -4.39 20.51
CA LEU A 104 1.63 -4.28 20.10
C LEU A 104 2.22 -2.90 20.47
N LEU A 105 1.45 -1.85 20.25
CA LEU A 105 1.88 -0.47 20.55
C LEU A 105 2.21 -0.27 22.04
N GLU A 106 1.49 -0.95 22.94
CA GLU A 106 1.76 -0.93 24.38
C GLU A 106 3.10 -1.60 24.78
N ARG A 107 3.54 -2.58 23.97
CA ARG A 107 4.67 -3.45 24.30
C ARG A 107 5.96 -3.12 23.58
N VAL A 108 5.84 -2.51 22.41
CA VAL A 108 6.98 -2.22 21.55
C VAL A 108 7.63 -0.90 21.98
N PRO A 109 8.95 -0.85 22.20
CA PRO A 109 9.66 0.38 22.50
C PRO A 109 9.67 1.33 21.31
N SER A 110 9.99 2.60 21.55
CA SER A 110 10.29 3.53 20.47
C SER A 110 11.63 3.17 19.85
N MET A 111 11.66 3.10 18.52
CA MET A 111 12.85 2.73 17.75
C MET A 111 13.23 3.86 16.79
N LYS A 112 14.43 3.77 16.23
CA LYS A 112 14.95 4.63 15.17
C LYS A 112 15.68 3.77 14.16
N HIS A 113 15.35 3.98 12.88
CA HIS A 113 15.92 3.22 11.76
C HIS A 113 16.28 4.17 10.61
N ASP A 114 17.11 5.19 10.91
CA ASP A 114 17.44 6.25 9.96
C ASP A 114 18.15 5.72 8.73
N ASP A 115 19.14 4.83 8.88
CA ASP A 115 19.86 4.20 7.76
C ASP A 115 18.92 3.37 6.89
N TRP A 116 18.01 2.61 7.50
CA TRP A 116 17.00 1.83 6.79
C TRP A 116 16.04 2.73 6.01
N LYS A 117 15.54 3.79 6.62
CA LYS A 117 14.71 4.78 5.93
C LYS A 117 15.44 5.43 4.77
N GLN A 118 16.69 5.85 4.99
CA GLN A 118 17.51 6.43 3.95
C GLN A 118 17.67 5.48 2.76
N TYR A 119 17.96 4.20 3.03
CA TYR A 119 18.04 3.18 2.00
C TYR A 119 16.72 3.06 1.22
N VAL A 120 15.61 2.84 1.91
CA VAL A 120 14.30 2.64 1.27
C VAL A 120 13.86 3.86 0.46
N PHE A 121 13.99 5.07 1.04
CA PHE A 121 13.55 6.29 0.39
C PHE A 121 14.51 6.77 -0.73
N SER A 122 15.73 6.23 -0.82
CA SER A 122 16.59 6.48 -1.98
C SER A 122 16.00 5.94 -3.30
N PHE A 123 15.08 4.97 -3.22
CA PHE A 123 14.33 4.45 -4.37
C PHE A 123 13.00 5.18 -4.64
N LYS A 124 12.67 6.19 -3.83
CA LYS A 124 11.47 6.98 -4.06
C LYS A 124 11.76 7.96 -5.19
N THR A 125 11.30 7.63 -6.38
CA THR A 125 11.29 8.57 -7.50
C THR A 125 10.22 9.61 -7.22
N GLU A 126 10.60 10.88 -7.10
CA GLU A 126 9.65 11.97 -7.28
C GLU A 126 9.16 11.86 -8.72
N THR A 127 7.86 11.70 -8.90
CA THR A 127 7.23 11.80 -10.21
C THR A 127 7.20 13.28 -10.58
N GLU A 128 8.39 13.86 -10.85
CA GLU A 128 8.47 15.10 -11.58
C GLU A 128 8.11 14.77 -13.04
N TYR A 129 6.98 15.31 -13.48
CA TYR A 129 6.64 15.25 -14.90
C TYR A 129 7.53 16.19 -15.64
N ASP A 130 8.17 15.68 -16.67
CA ASP A 130 8.82 16.54 -17.65
C ASP A 130 7.72 17.37 -18.35
N GLU A 131 7.60 18.64 -17.97
CA GLU A 131 6.66 19.58 -18.59
C GLU A 131 6.97 19.82 -20.08
N ALA A 132 8.13 19.34 -20.54
CA ALA A 132 8.59 19.46 -21.92
C ALA A 132 8.01 18.39 -22.86
N ASP A 133 7.22 17.43 -22.35
CA ASP A 133 6.58 16.43 -23.21
C ASP A 133 5.35 17.04 -23.90
N ASP A 134 5.40 17.17 -25.22
CA ASP A 134 4.30 17.72 -26.07
C ASP A 134 3.01 16.87 -26.01
N HIS A 135 3.04 15.74 -25.29
CA HIS A 135 1.94 14.79 -25.23
C HIS A 135 1.39 14.65 -23.81
N LEU A 136 0.08 14.88 -23.66
CA LEU A 136 -0.61 14.66 -22.40
C LEU A 136 -0.62 13.17 -22.04
N THR A 137 0.07 12.79 -20.96
CA THR A 137 0.09 11.42 -20.46
C THR A 137 -1.02 11.17 -19.44
N PRO A 138 -1.53 9.95 -19.30
CA PRO A 138 -2.50 9.61 -18.25
C PRO A 138 -2.03 9.94 -16.84
N SER A 139 -0.74 9.77 -16.59
CA SER A 139 -0.11 10.10 -15.31
C SER A 139 -0.17 11.61 -15.00
N GLN A 140 0.11 12.47 -16.00
CA GLN A 140 -0.03 13.92 -15.86
C GLN A 140 -1.47 14.34 -15.54
N VAL A 141 -2.44 13.72 -16.20
CA VAL A 141 -3.87 13.98 -15.94
C VAL A 141 -4.23 13.64 -14.50
N LEU A 142 -3.87 12.45 -14.03
CA LEU A 142 -4.21 12.01 -12.67
C LEU A 142 -3.47 12.79 -11.60
N PHE A 143 -2.22 13.15 -11.81
CA PHE A 143 -1.47 13.99 -10.93
C PHE A 143 -2.08 15.40 -10.82
N SER A 144 -2.47 15.99 -11.95
CA SER A 144 -3.14 17.29 -11.97
C SER A 144 -4.50 17.22 -11.27
N LEU A 145 -5.28 16.16 -11.50
CA LEU A 145 -6.53 15.94 -10.78
C LEU A 145 -6.30 15.81 -9.27
N ALA A 146 -5.28 15.07 -8.85
CA ALA A 146 -4.95 14.90 -7.44
C ALA A 146 -4.57 16.24 -6.76
N LYS A 147 -3.94 17.15 -7.50
CA LYS A 147 -3.61 18.50 -7.01
C LYS A 147 -4.82 19.44 -6.94
N LEU A 148 -5.76 19.31 -7.87
CA LEU A 148 -6.92 20.19 -7.99
C LEU A 148 -8.11 19.75 -7.14
N THR A 149 -8.13 18.49 -6.69
CA THR A 149 -9.23 17.95 -5.89
C THR A 149 -8.98 18.12 -4.39
N PRO A 150 -10.04 18.31 -3.57
CA PRO A 150 -9.94 18.31 -2.11
C PRO A 150 -9.29 17.04 -1.56
N GLN A 151 -8.65 17.14 -0.39
CA GLN A 151 -7.95 16.01 0.24
C GLN A 151 -8.86 14.86 0.66
N ASP A 152 -10.13 15.14 0.88
CA ASP A 152 -11.17 14.18 1.26
C ASP A 152 -11.94 13.61 0.06
N THR A 153 -11.48 13.90 -1.15
CA THR A 153 -12.09 13.39 -2.38
C THR A 153 -12.15 11.87 -2.40
N ILE A 154 -13.34 11.34 -2.69
CA ILE A 154 -13.53 9.91 -2.97
C ILE A 154 -13.24 9.67 -4.45
N VAL A 155 -12.32 8.76 -4.71
CA VAL A 155 -11.93 8.36 -6.06
C VAL A 155 -12.54 7.00 -6.36
N SER A 156 -13.42 6.93 -7.35
CA SER A 156 -13.95 5.67 -7.88
C SER A 156 -13.26 5.33 -9.19
N THR A 157 -12.79 4.10 -9.31
CA THR A 157 -12.18 3.61 -10.55
C THR A 157 -12.91 2.39 -11.09
N ASP A 158 -12.89 2.26 -12.39
CA ASP A 158 -13.11 0.97 -13.03
C ASP A 158 -11.81 0.15 -12.98
N VAL A 159 -11.73 -0.96 -13.71
CA VAL A 159 -10.56 -1.85 -13.74
C VAL A 159 -9.74 -1.61 -15.00
N GLY A 160 -8.43 -1.43 -14.82
CA GLY A 160 -7.48 -1.18 -15.90
C GLY A 160 -6.27 -0.38 -15.46
N GLN A 161 -5.48 0.10 -16.43
CA GLN A 161 -4.27 0.89 -16.14
C GLN A 161 -4.56 2.16 -15.33
N HIS A 162 -5.67 2.84 -15.63
CA HIS A 162 -6.11 4.02 -14.88
C HIS A 162 -6.31 3.76 -13.39
N GLN A 163 -6.72 2.55 -13.00
CA GLN A 163 -6.83 2.13 -11.60
C GLN A 163 -5.45 2.17 -10.92
N MET A 164 -4.44 1.65 -11.59
CA MET A 164 -3.07 1.63 -11.06
C MET A 164 -2.50 3.04 -10.97
N TRP A 165 -2.67 3.85 -12.00
CA TRP A 165 -2.25 5.26 -11.99
C TRP A 165 -2.99 6.08 -10.93
N ALA A 166 -4.28 5.84 -10.70
CA ALA A 166 -5.01 6.51 -9.63
C ALA A 166 -4.36 6.25 -8.26
N ILE A 167 -4.00 4.99 -7.97
CA ILE A 167 -3.37 4.63 -6.70
C ILE A 167 -1.94 5.21 -6.58
N GLN A 168 -1.23 5.34 -7.69
CA GLN A 168 0.13 5.89 -7.70
C GLN A 168 0.15 7.41 -7.48
N HIS A 169 -0.88 8.13 -7.95
CA HIS A 169 -0.88 9.60 -7.99
C HIS A 169 -1.79 10.27 -6.96
N PHE A 170 -2.86 9.58 -6.50
CA PHE A 170 -3.67 10.08 -5.40
C PHE A 170 -3.13 9.62 -4.05
N HIS A 171 -3.17 10.51 -3.07
CA HIS A 171 -2.82 10.21 -1.69
C HIS A 171 -4.09 9.94 -0.90
N PHE A 172 -4.35 8.69 -0.60
CA PHE A 172 -5.49 8.28 0.22
C PHE A 172 -5.10 8.32 1.71
N ASP A 173 -5.74 9.21 2.47
CA ASP A 173 -5.43 9.42 3.89
C ASP A 173 -6.44 8.73 4.82
N TYR A 174 -7.58 8.30 4.27
CA TYR A 174 -8.67 7.69 5.03
C TYR A 174 -9.21 6.44 4.31
N PRO A 175 -9.64 5.42 5.08
CA PRO A 175 -10.35 4.27 4.52
C PRO A 175 -11.62 4.72 3.78
N GLY A 176 -11.90 4.09 2.64
CA GLY A 176 -13.08 4.39 1.83
C GLY A 176 -12.91 5.54 0.83
N GLN A 177 -11.76 6.22 0.79
CA GLN A 177 -11.48 7.20 -0.27
C GLN A 177 -11.26 6.57 -1.65
N LEU A 178 -10.78 5.33 -1.71
CA LEU A 178 -10.67 4.57 -2.95
C LEU A 178 -11.79 3.53 -3.04
N LEU A 179 -12.63 3.67 -4.05
CA LEU A 179 -13.68 2.71 -4.40
C LEU A 179 -13.28 2.00 -5.70
N THR A 180 -12.92 0.74 -5.60
CA THR A 180 -12.42 -0.03 -6.74
C THR A 180 -12.69 -1.51 -6.60
N SER A 181 -12.93 -2.20 -7.72
CA SER A 181 -13.08 -3.66 -7.74
C SER A 181 -11.71 -4.35 -7.77
N GLY A 182 -10.87 -4.10 -6.75
CA GLY A 182 -9.51 -4.64 -6.69
C GLY A 182 -9.43 -6.13 -6.33
N GLY A 183 -10.52 -6.75 -5.91
CA GLY A 183 -10.61 -8.18 -5.62
C GLY A 183 -10.96 -8.99 -6.86
N PHE A 184 -12.14 -8.77 -7.42
CA PHE A 184 -12.65 -9.51 -8.58
C PHE A 184 -12.26 -8.90 -9.93
N GLY A 185 -11.84 -7.64 -9.96
CA GLY A 185 -11.50 -6.96 -11.21
C GLY A 185 -12.72 -6.75 -12.12
N THR A 186 -13.87 -6.43 -11.54
CA THR A 186 -15.14 -6.29 -12.26
C THR A 186 -15.17 -4.99 -13.06
N MET A 187 -15.19 -5.08 -14.37
CA MET A 187 -15.38 -3.93 -15.27
C MET A 187 -16.83 -3.43 -15.19
N GLY A 188 -17.02 -2.11 -15.31
CA GLY A 188 -18.33 -1.45 -15.13
C GLY A 188 -18.66 -1.10 -13.68
N PHE A 189 -17.77 -1.36 -12.73
CA PHE A 189 -17.96 -1.06 -11.31
C PHE A 189 -17.93 0.45 -11.02
N GLY A 190 -17.02 1.17 -11.67
CA GLY A 190 -16.63 2.53 -11.28
C GLY A 190 -17.77 3.55 -11.30
N LEU A 191 -18.61 3.55 -12.33
CA LEU A 191 -19.72 4.50 -12.45
C LEU A 191 -20.76 4.28 -11.34
N GLY A 192 -21.19 3.03 -11.14
CA GLY A 192 -22.15 2.71 -10.08
C GLY A 192 -21.65 3.05 -8.69
N ALA A 193 -20.37 2.74 -8.41
CA ALA A 193 -19.74 3.07 -7.16
C ALA A 193 -19.63 4.59 -6.93
N ALA A 194 -19.30 5.37 -7.96
CA ALA A 194 -19.26 6.83 -7.87
C ALA A 194 -20.64 7.42 -7.56
N MET A 195 -21.70 6.91 -8.18
CA MET A 195 -23.08 7.34 -7.91
C MET A 195 -23.51 7.02 -6.47
N GLY A 196 -23.08 5.87 -5.95
CA GLY A 196 -23.39 5.44 -4.58
C GLY A 196 -22.58 6.16 -3.50
N ALA A 197 -21.44 6.75 -3.86
CA ALA A 197 -20.57 7.47 -2.95
C ALA A 197 -21.03 8.91 -2.67
N LYS A 198 -21.92 9.44 -3.50
CA LYS A 198 -22.49 10.79 -3.37
C LYS A 198 -23.59 10.82 -2.30
#